data_388225237f8c60a4672b65e474082159
#
_entry.id   388225237f8c60a4672b65e474082159
#
_cell.length_a   1.000
_cell.length_b   1.000
_cell.length_c   1.000
_cell.angle_alpha   90.00
_cell.angle_beta   90.00
_cell.angle_gamma   90.00
#
_symmetry.space_group_name_H-M   'P 1'
#
loop_
_entity.id
_entity.type
_entity.pdbx_description
1 polymer ?
#
loop_
_entity_poly.entity_id
_entity_poly.type
_entity_poly.pdbx_seq_one_letter_code
_entity_poly.pdbx_strand_id
1 'polypeptide(L)'
;MSTKRIIEDKDFCRIVIATRRGARNITMRVKPDGLYLTVPPYSKTDKVLSTLEQFRADLRERFRQVAVRPIDFSFRIEADCFRLSLSPSHLKCFTVRQMPSGEVTVFCPEHTDFSDESVQKLVRGAILRAMKKVAAEFLPPLLSVWAERFGLTYRKVRITAARSRWGSCT
;
A
#
# COMPACT_ATOMS: atom_id res chain seq x y z
N MET A 1 -4.97 -24.31 16.07
CA MET A 1 -3.91 -23.35 15.78
C MET A 1 -3.72 -23.25 14.27
N SER A 2 -3.63 -22.06 13.70
CA SER A 2 -3.34 -21.89 12.26
C SER A 2 -1.82 -21.89 12.08
N THR A 3 -1.30 -22.91 11.42
CA THR A 3 0.14 -23.02 11.16
C THR A 3 0.45 -22.18 9.94
N LYS A 4 1.36 -21.21 10.07
CA LYS A 4 1.88 -20.42 8.96
C LYS A 4 3.29 -20.87 8.64
N ARG A 5 3.57 -21.09 7.36
CA ARG A 5 4.92 -21.35 6.82
C ARG A 5 5.25 -20.27 5.81
N ILE A 6 6.45 -19.73 5.86
CA ILE A 6 6.94 -18.72 4.94
C ILE A 6 8.09 -19.34 4.15
N ILE A 7 8.08 -19.17 2.84
CA ILE A 7 9.10 -19.65 1.91
C ILE A 7 9.52 -18.44 1.06
N GLU A 8 10.80 -18.21 0.91
CA GLU A 8 11.32 -17.22 -0.04
C GLU A 8 11.15 -17.74 -1.47
N ASP A 9 10.75 -16.86 -2.38
CA ASP A 9 10.51 -17.20 -3.78
C ASP A 9 11.00 -16.07 -4.69
N LYS A 10 11.67 -16.44 -5.77
CA LYS A 10 12.27 -15.50 -6.73
C LYS A 10 11.24 -14.63 -7.48
N ASP A 11 10.02 -15.14 -7.69
CA ASP A 11 8.98 -14.44 -8.46
C ASP A 11 8.07 -13.60 -7.55
N PHE A 12 7.86 -14.03 -6.31
CA PHE A 12 6.87 -13.44 -5.39
C PHE A 12 7.49 -12.82 -4.12
N CYS A 13 8.81 -12.68 -4.05
CA CYS A 13 9.57 -12.33 -2.86
C CYS A 13 9.36 -13.34 -1.72
N ARG A 14 8.13 -13.59 -1.33
CA ARG A 14 7.76 -14.59 -0.32
C ARG A 14 6.43 -15.25 -0.63
N ILE A 15 6.33 -16.53 -0.24
CA ILE A 15 5.10 -17.31 -0.27
C ILE A 15 4.70 -17.64 1.16
N VAL A 16 3.52 -17.24 1.57
CA VAL A 16 2.96 -17.50 2.90
C VAL A 16 1.90 -18.58 2.78
N ILE A 17 2.15 -19.76 3.32
CA ILE A 17 1.22 -20.87 3.32
C ILE A 17 0.54 -20.94 4.70
N ALA A 18 -0.76 -20.76 4.74
CA ALA A 18 -1.56 -20.82 5.96
C ALA A 18 -2.57 -21.96 5.90
N THR A 19 -2.52 -22.86 6.87
CA THR A 19 -3.52 -23.91 7.03
C THR A 19 -4.75 -23.35 7.74
N ARG A 20 -5.94 -23.56 7.16
CA ARG A 20 -7.20 -23.08 7.75
C ARG A 20 -8.18 -24.23 7.90
N ARG A 21 -8.67 -24.47 9.14
CA ARG A 21 -9.80 -25.40 9.38
C ARG A 21 -11.02 -24.91 8.62
N GLY A 22 -11.68 -25.80 7.89
CA GLY A 22 -12.84 -25.47 7.06
C GLY A 22 -12.52 -24.98 5.64
N ALA A 23 -11.26 -24.77 5.28
CA ALA A 23 -10.89 -24.60 3.87
C ALA A 23 -11.10 -25.94 3.13
N ARG A 24 -11.84 -25.90 2.02
CA ARG A 24 -12.08 -27.07 1.15
C ARG A 24 -11.14 -27.09 -0.05
N ASN A 25 -10.70 -25.91 -0.50
CA ASN A 25 -9.84 -25.72 -1.66
C ASN A 25 -8.58 -24.92 -1.31
N ILE A 26 -7.55 -25.09 -2.14
CA ILE A 26 -6.37 -24.22 -2.11
C ILE A 26 -6.79 -22.88 -2.71
N THR A 27 -6.65 -21.81 -1.96
CA THR A 27 -6.85 -20.44 -2.46
C THR A 27 -5.51 -19.70 -2.52
N MET A 28 -5.26 -19.04 -3.64
CA MET A 28 -4.06 -18.24 -3.87
C MET A 28 -4.46 -16.77 -3.99
N ARG A 29 -3.80 -15.92 -3.20
CA ARG A 29 -4.03 -14.47 -3.20
C ARG A 29 -2.72 -13.74 -3.38
N VAL A 30 -2.63 -12.97 -4.43
CA VAL A 30 -1.52 -12.07 -4.67
C VAL A 30 -1.72 -10.83 -3.79
N LYS A 31 -0.66 -10.44 -3.08
CA LYS A 31 -0.60 -9.18 -2.34
C LYS A 31 0.68 -8.43 -2.73
N PRO A 32 0.75 -7.12 -2.47
CA PRO A 32 1.93 -6.31 -2.80
C PRO A 32 3.25 -6.83 -2.22
N ASP A 33 3.17 -7.57 -1.13
CA ASP A 33 4.31 -8.06 -0.34
C ASP A 33 4.58 -9.56 -0.52
N GLY A 34 3.84 -10.25 -1.40
CA GLY A 34 4.04 -11.67 -1.67
C GLY A 34 2.78 -12.44 -2.05
N LEU A 35 2.94 -13.74 -2.19
CA LEU A 35 1.85 -14.68 -2.50
C LEU A 35 1.36 -15.38 -1.23
N TYR A 36 0.06 -15.39 -1.03
CA TYR A 36 -0.60 -15.98 0.15
C TYR A 36 -1.47 -17.16 -0.26
N LEU A 37 -1.11 -18.35 0.22
CA LEU A 37 -1.87 -19.58 0.02
C LEU A 37 -2.63 -19.92 1.29
N THR A 38 -3.93 -20.19 1.14
CA THR A 38 -4.72 -20.81 2.18
C THR A 38 -5.02 -22.22 1.75
N VAL A 39 -4.64 -23.18 2.60
CA VAL A 39 -4.73 -24.61 2.28
C VAL A 39 -5.61 -25.34 3.27
N PRO A 40 -6.32 -26.41 2.84
CA PRO A 40 -7.05 -27.30 3.74
C PRO A 40 -6.10 -27.98 4.74
N PRO A 41 -6.61 -28.40 5.92
CA PRO A 41 -5.90 -29.32 6.79
C PRO A 41 -5.52 -30.59 6.02
N TYR A 42 -4.38 -31.15 6.34
CA TYR A 42 -3.89 -32.40 5.70
C TYR A 42 -3.47 -32.29 4.23
N SER A 43 -3.38 -31.08 3.67
CA SER A 43 -2.80 -30.88 2.34
C SER A 43 -1.33 -31.25 2.35
N LYS A 44 -0.93 -32.17 1.46
CA LYS A 44 0.48 -32.51 1.25
C LYS A 44 1.20 -31.33 0.61
N THR A 45 2.38 -30.99 1.11
CA THR A 45 3.17 -29.85 0.62
C THR A 45 3.44 -29.98 -0.86
N ASP A 46 3.79 -31.16 -1.35
CA ASP A 46 4.09 -31.40 -2.77
C ASP A 46 2.89 -31.10 -3.67
N LYS A 47 1.67 -31.46 -3.22
CA LYS A 47 0.45 -31.12 -3.96
C LYS A 47 0.19 -29.62 -3.99
N VAL A 48 0.48 -28.92 -2.91
CA VAL A 48 0.35 -27.44 -2.85
C VAL A 48 1.33 -26.79 -3.80
N LEU A 49 2.59 -27.24 -3.80
CA LEU A 49 3.63 -26.71 -4.68
C LEU A 49 3.36 -27.05 -6.15
N SER A 50 2.96 -28.28 -6.47
CA SER A 50 2.60 -28.63 -7.86
C SER A 50 1.41 -27.83 -8.38
N THR A 51 0.41 -27.57 -7.54
CA THR A 51 -0.70 -26.68 -7.91
C THR A 51 -0.25 -25.26 -8.11
N LEU A 52 0.68 -24.76 -7.29
CA LEU A 52 1.28 -23.43 -7.47
C LEU A 52 1.99 -23.31 -8.83
N GLU A 53 2.78 -24.31 -9.18
CA GLU A 53 3.52 -24.31 -10.45
C GLU A 53 2.59 -24.26 -11.67
N GLN A 54 1.44 -24.93 -11.64
CA GLN A 54 0.44 -24.87 -12.72
C GLN A 54 -0.07 -23.44 -12.97
N PHE A 55 -0.18 -22.61 -11.92
CA PHE A 55 -0.70 -21.25 -12.01
C PHE A 55 0.39 -20.18 -11.90
N ARG A 56 1.67 -20.56 -11.83
CA ARG A 56 2.78 -19.66 -11.59
C ARG A 56 2.84 -18.49 -12.58
N ALA A 57 2.63 -18.76 -13.87
CA ALA A 57 2.68 -17.73 -14.91
C ALA A 57 1.62 -16.65 -14.71
N ASP A 58 0.36 -17.05 -14.49
CA ASP A 58 -0.75 -16.12 -14.26
C ASP A 58 -0.58 -15.34 -12.95
N LEU A 59 -0.13 -16.02 -11.90
CA LEU A 59 0.13 -15.39 -10.61
C LEU A 59 1.26 -14.38 -10.69
N ARG A 60 2.31 -14.65 -11.47
CA ARG A 60 3.44 -13.74 -11.69
C ARG A 60 3.00 -12.48 -12.42
N GLU A 61 2.15 -12.61 -13.44
CA GLU A 61 1.61 -11.44 -14.13
C GLU A 61 0.75 -10.59 -13.20
N ARG A 62 -0.14 -11.20 -12.43
CA ARG A 62 -0.93 -10.50 -11.40
C ARG A 62 -0.04 -9.86 -10.32
N PHE A 63 1.05 -10.51 -9.92
CA PHE A 63 1.97 -9.96 -8.93
C PHE A 63 2.68 -8.72 -9.46
N ARG A 64 3.11 -8.70 -10.72
CA ARG A 64 3.69 -7.51 -11.36
C ARG A 64 2.74 -6.31 -11.35
N GLN A 65 1.44 -6.54 -11.51
CA GLN A 65 0.42 -5.48 -11.47
C GLN A 65 0.16 -4.94 -10.06
N VAL A 66 0.32 -5.79 -9.04
CA VAL A 66 0.00 -5.47 -7.64
C VAL A 66 1.24 -5.15 -6.82
N ALA A 67 2.43 -5.58 -7.25
CA ALA A 67 3.67 -5.33 -6.55
C ALA A 67 3.90 -3.83 -6.38
N VAL A 68 4.11 -3.42 -5.13
CA VAL A 68 4.41 -2.02 -4.83
C VAL A 68 5.78 -1.71 -5.41
N ARG A 69 5.81 -0.82 -6.41
CA ARG A 69 7.07 -0.29 -6.91
C ARG A 69 7.80 0.41 -5.76
N PRO A 70 9.11 0.21 -5.62
CA PRO A 70 9.88 0.97 -4.66
C PRO A 70 9.71 2.46 -4.94
N ILE A 71 9.59 3.24 -3.88
CA ILE A 71 9.54 4.70 -3.99
C ILE A 71 11.00 5.16 -4.08
N ASP A 72 11.33 5.91 -5.11
CA ASP A 72 12.65 6.52 -5.33
C ASP A 72 12.48 7.97 -5.78
N PHE A 73 13.55 8.62 -6.22
CA PHE A 73 13.50 10.01 -6.70
C PHE A 73 12.66 10.22 -7.96
N SER A 74 12.28 9.17 -8.67
CA SER A 74 11.35 9.28 -9.82
C SER A 74 9.88 9.32 -9.40
N PHE A 75 9.59 8.97 -8.15
CA PHE A 75 8.21 8.91 -7.66
C PHE A 75 7.56 10.30 -7.64
N ARG A 76 6.37 10.39 -8.23
CA ARG A 76 5.54 11.61 -8.27
C ARG A 76 4.10 11.27 -7.98
N ILE A 77 3.41 12.18 -7.33
CA ILE A 77 1.94 12.22 -7.27
C ILE A 77 1.52 13.53 -7.91
N GLU A 78 0.63 13.45 -8.88
CA GLU A 78 0.04 14.60 -9.53
C GLU A 78 -1.47 14.48 -9.46
N ALA A 79 -2.10 15.38 -8.73
CA ALA A 79 -3.54 15.50 -8.61
C ALA A 79 -3.90 16.99 -8.64
N ASP A 80 -5.15 17.31 -8.90
CA ASP A 80 -5.61 18.69 -9.08
C ASP A 80 -5.26 19.61 -7.91
N CYS A 81 -5.39 19.09 -6.68
CA CYS A 81 -5.15 19.85 -5.44
C CYS A 81 -3.88 19.42 -4.67
N PHE A 82 -3.10 18.48 -5.21
CA PHE A 82 -1.97 17.90 -4.50
C PHE A 82 -0.89 17.41 -5.46
N ARG A 83 0.32 17.94 -5.31
CA ARG A 83 1.50 17.46 -6.01
C ARG A 83 2.55 17.03 -4.99
N LEU A 84 3.17 15.89 -5.21
CA LEU A 84 4.24 15.40 -4.34
C LEU A 84 5.40 14.87 -5.16
N SER A 85 6.60 15.27 -4.78
CA SER A 85 7.84 14.77 -5.35
C SER A 85 8.87 14.45 -4.27
N LEU A 86 9.84 13.61 -4.60
CA LEU A 86 11.04 13.39 -3.79
C LEU A 86 12.19 14.17 -4.40
N SER A 87 13.03 14.75 -3.55
CA SER A 87 14.21 15.50 -3.96
C SER A 87 15.42 15.14 -3.09
N PRO A 88 16.64 15.05 -3.66
CA PRO A 88 17.84 14.86 -2.88
C PRO A 88 18.12 16.09 -2.02
N SER A 89 18.78 15.88 -0.90
CA SER A 89 19.18 16.94 0.04
C SER A 89 20.49 16.59 0.73
N HIS A 90 21.31 17.59 0.97
CA HIS A 90 22.55 17.45 1.76
C HIS A 90 22.28 17.20 3.26
N LEU A 91 21.03 17.32 3.71
CA LEU A 91 20.64 17.03 5.10
C LEU A 91 20.76 15.53 5.36
N LYS A 92 21.21 15.18 6.57
CA LYS A 92 21.32 13.78 7.01
C LYS A 92 19.98 13.13 7.43
N CYS A 93 18.89 13.87 7.33
CA CYS A 93 17.55 13.41 7.75
C CYS A 93 16.50 13.71 6.67
N PHE A 94 15.44 12.92 6.68
CA PHE A 94 14.28 13.13 5.83
C PHE A 94 13.47 14.32 6.35
N THR A 95 13.19 15.28 5.48
CA THR A 95 12.35 16.43 5.80
C THR A 95 11.21 16.58 4.79
N VAL A 96 10.10 17.18 5.22
CA VAL A 96 8.95 17.41 4.35
C VAL A 96 8.64 18.90 4.35
N ARG A 97 8.63 19.50 3.18
CA ARG A 97 8.21 20.89 2.96
C ARG A 97 6.88 20.89 2.21
N GLN A 98 5.92 21.61 2.73
CA GLN A 98 4.64 21.87 2.07
C GLN A 98 4.56 23.35 1.70
N MET A 99 4.22 23.61 0.46
CA MET A 99 3.99 24.96 -0.06
C MET A 99 2.50 25.30 0.02
N PRO A 100 2.14 26.59 0.12
CA PRO A 100 0.72 27.02 0.10
C PRO A 100 -0.02 26.60 -1.18
N SER A 101 0.70 26.38 -2.26
CA SER A 101 0.16 25.89 -3.56
C SER A 101 -0.35 24.44 -3.54
N GLY A 102 -0.26 23.72 -2.41
CA GLY A 102 -0.55 22.29 -2.33
C GLY A 102 0.60 21.39 -2.79
N GLU A 103 1.75 21.98 -3.11
CA GLU A 103 2.94 21.24 -3.50
C GLU A 103 3.69 20.74 -2.26
N VAL A 104 4.07 19.47 -2.26
CA VAL A 104 4.81 18.83 -1.19
C VAL A 104 6.10 18.24 -1.73
N THR A 105 7.22 18.56 -1.12
CA THR A 105 8.51 17.95 -1.42
C THR A 105 9.01 17.17 -0.21
N VAL A 106 9.32 15.91 -0.42
CA VAL A 106 10.02 15.06 0.57
C VAL A 106 11.51 15.10 0.23
N PHE A 107 12.28 15.74 1.07
CA PHE A 107 13.74 15.80 0.93
C PHE A 107 14.35 14.56 1.58
N CYS A 108 15.14 13.83 0.79
CA CYS A 108 15.84 12.62 1.21
C CYS A 108 17.35 12.86 1.18
N PRO A 109 18.13 12.31 2.12
CA PRO A 109 19.58 12.33 2.03
C PRO A 109 20.08 11.85 0.66
N GLU A 110 21.12 12.47 0.10
CA GLU A 110 21.62 12.16 -1.25
C GLU A 110 21.98 10.68 -1.45
N HIS A 111 22.52 10.04 -0.41
CA HIS A 111 22.93 8.63 -0.44
C HIS A 111 21.85 7.69 0.13
N THR A 112 20.57 8.05 -0.02
CA THR A 112 19.47 7.21 0.46
C THR A 112 19.40 5.92 -0.35
N ASP A 113 19.53 4.79 0.33
CA ASP A 113 19.30 3.47 -0.28
C ASP A 113 17.80 3.15 -0.28
N PHE A 114 17.17 3.35 -1.41
CA PHE A 114 15.74 3.03 -1.59
C PHE A 114 15.45 1.53 -1.72
N SER A 115 16.45 0.66 -1.74
CA SER A 115 16.25 -0.80 -1.67
C SER A 115 15.99 -1.28 -0.23
N ASP A 116 16.39 -0.49 0.77
CA ASP A 116 16.17 -0.77 2.18
C ASP A 116 14.67 -0.66 2.54
N GLU A 117 14.12 -1.73 3.11
CA GLU A 117 12.72 -1.80 3.55
C GLU A 117 12.39 -0.76 4.64
N SER A 118 13.34 -0.45 5.52
CA SER A 118 13.16 0.56 6.57
C SER A 118 13.02 1.95 5.98
N VAL A 119 13.82 2.29 4.97
CA VAL A 119 13.75 3.53 4.21
C VAL A 119 12.42 3.62 3.47
N GLN A 120 12.01 2.55 2.78
CA GLN A 120 10.73 2.49 2.10
C GLN A 120 9.54 2.74 3.05
N LYS A 121 9.58 2.14 4.24
CA LYS A 121 8.56 2.34 5.28
C LYS A 121 8.53 3.78 5.78
N LEU A 122 9.71 4.38 5.99
CA LEU A 122 9.85 5.76 6.44
C LEU A 122 9.31 6.74 5.39
N VAL A 123 9.71 6.60 4.13
CA VAL A 123 9.28 7.47 3.02
C VAL A 123 7.77 7.33 2.79
N ARG A 124 7.23 6.11 2.74
CA ARG A 124 5.77 5.88 2.67
C ARG A 124 5.03 6.54 3.83
N GLY A 125 5.58 6.46 5.03
CA GLY A 125 5.01 7.13 6.21
C GLY A 125 5.01 8.65 6.08
N ALA A 126 6.07 9.26 5.54
CA ALA A 126 6.16 10.69 5.28
C ALA A 126 5.13 11.14 4.23
N ILE A 127 5.05 10.43 3.10
CA ILE A 127 4.06 10.68 2.04
C ILE A 127 2.63 10.61 2.60
N LEU A 128 2.32 9.56 3.37
CA LEU A 128 0.99 9.37 3.93
C LEU A 128 0.60 10.48 4.93
N ARG A 129 1.55 10.96 5.73
CA ARG A 129 1.32 12.10 6.63
C ARG A 129 1.06 13.39 5.85
N ALA A 130 1.84 13.66 4.80
CA ALA A 130 1.66 14.81 3.94
C ALA A 130 0.28 14.79 3.26
N MET A 131 -0.09 13.65 2.65
CA MET A 131 -1.42 13.47 2.05
C MET A 131 -2.55 13.69 3.05
N LYS A 132 -2.44 13.16 4.27
CA LYS A 132 -3.46 13.37 5.30
C LYS A 132 -3.60 14.83 5.70
N LYS A 133 -2.50 15.56 5.78
CA LYS A 133 -2.53 16.98 6.13
C LYS A 133 -3.26 17.79 5.05
N VAL A 134 -2.88 17.63 3.79
CA VAL A 134 -3.55 18.30 2.67
C VAL A 134 -5.03 17.88 2.59
N ALA A 135 -5.34 16.61 2.74
CA ALA A 135 -6.71 16.12 2.75
C ALA A 135 -7.56 16.72 3.87
N ALA A 136 -6.97 16.97 5.05
CA ALA A 136 -7.65 17.59 6.18
C ALA A 136 -7.95 19.08 5.94
N GLU A 137 -7.15 19.74 5.14
CA GLU A 137 -7.36 21.15 4.75
C GLU A 137 -8.39 21.26 3.60
N PHE A 138 -8.36 20.35 2.64
CA PHE A 138 -9.10 20.45 1.39
C PHE A 138 -10.47 19.75 1.41
N LEU A 139 -10.57 18.55 1.98
CA LEU A 139 -11.79 17.73 1.90
C LEU A 139 -12.97 18.26 2.75
N PRO A 140 -12.80 18.79 3.97
CA PRO A 140 -13.93 19.27 4.74
C PRO A 140 -14.69 20.44 4.08
N PRO A 141 -14.05 21.49 3.55
CA PRO A 141 -14.75 22.55 2.81
C PRO A 141 -15.49 22.01 1.60
N LEU A 142 -14.87 21.11 0.84
CA LEU A 142 -15.50 20.49 -0.32
C LEU A 142 -16.73 19.66 0.08
N LEU A 143 -16.64 18.90 1.16
CA LEU A 143 -17.79 18.15 1.69
C LEU A 143 -18.93 19.08 2.11
N SER A 144 -18.63 20.23 2.74
CA SER A 144 -19.66 21.22 3.12
C SER A 144 -20.45 21.71 1.92
N VAL A 145 -19.78 22.07 0.82
CA VAL A 145 -20.42 22.50 -0.42
C VAL A 145 -21.34 21.41 -0.99
N TRP A 146 -20.87 20.17 -1.01
CA TRP A 146 -21.69 19.06 -1.49
C TRP A 146 -22.85 18.72 -0.57
N ALA A 147 -22.65 18.75 0.76
CA ALA A 147 -23.69 18.50 1.74
C ALA A 147 -24.81 19.54 1.61
N GLU A 148 -24.47 20.82 1.48
CA GLU A 148 -25.44 21.91 1.27
C GLU A 148 -26.21 21.70 -0.04
N ARG A 149 -25.51 21.40 -1.13
CA ARG A 149 -26.16 21.18 -2.45
C ARG A 149 -27.19 20.04 -2.44
N PHE A 150 -26.96 18.99 -1.65
CA PHE A 150 -27.85 17.84 -1.56
C PHE A 150 -28.74 17.83 -0.31
N GLY A 151 -28.77 18.90 0.48
CA GLY A 151 -29.56 18.98 1.71
C GLY A 151 -29.14 17.95 2.77
N LEU A 152 -27.88 17.54 2.80
CA LEU A 152 -27.33 16.56 3.74
C LEU A 152 -26.69 17.24 4.94
N THR A 153 -26.82 16.63 6.11
CA THR A 153 -26.17 17.10 7.34
C THR A 153 -25.17 16.06 7.85
N TYR A 154 -24.06 16.51 8.42
CA TYR A 154 -23.09 15.64 9.07
C TYR A 154 -22.57 16.28 10.36
N ARG A 155 -22.18 15.45 11.33
CA ARG A 155 -21.65 15.93 12.62
C ARG A 155 -20.15 16.13 12.60
N LYS A 156 -19.41 15.23 11.95
CA LYS A 156 -17.94 15.20 11.99
C LYS A 156 -17.36 14.57 10.75
N VAL A 157 -16.26 15.14 10.28
CA VAL A 157 -15.40 14.56 9.24
C VAL A 157 -14.14 13.97 9.88
N ARG A 158 -13.75 12.77 9.47
CA ARG A 158 -12.51 12.14 9.87
C ARG A 158 -11.74 11.67 8.65
N ILE A 159 -10.54 12.16 8.48
CA ILE A 159 -9.63 11.71 7.43
C ILE A 159 -8.86 10.48 7.91
N THR A 160 -9.01 9.37 7.19
CA THR A 160 -8.37 8.09 7.52
C THR A 160 -7.63 7.54 6.32
N ALA A 161 -6.66 6.65 6.55
CA ALA A 161 -5.99 5.89 5.49
C ALA A 161 -6.68 4.54 5.28
N ALA A 162 -7.95 4.55 4.91
CA ALA A 162 -8.70 3.34 4.63
C ALA A 162 -8.14 2.63 3.39
N ARG A 163 -8.03 1.28 3.45
CA ARG A 163 -7.48 0.47 2.34
C ARG A 163 -8.56 -0.21 1.51
N SER A 164 -9.77 -0.33 2.02
CA SER A 164 -10.84 -1.14 1.42
C SER A 164 -12.03 -0.32 0.92
N ARG A 165 -12.06 0.98 1.20
CA ARG A 165 -13.17 1.86 0.84
C ARG A 165 -12.69 3.32 0.71
N TRP A 166 -13.34 4.09 -0.13
CA TRP A 166 -13.07 5.51 -0.33
C TRP A 166 -13.55 6.38 0.83
N GLY A 167 -14.67 5.97 1.43
CA GLY A 167 -15.28 6.65 2.57
C GLY A 167 -16.34 5.77 3.22
N SER A 168 -16.88 6.23 4.32
CA SER A 168 -18.05 5.63 5.00
C SER A 168 -18.79 6.70 5.76
N CYS A 169 -20.13 6.63 5.74
CA CYS A 169 -21.01 7.37 6.63
C CYS A 169 -21.43 6.43 7.77
N THR A 170 -21.39 6.92 9.01
CA THR A 170 -21.81 6.20 10.23
C THR A 170 -22.60 7.14 11.10
#